data_0af4c89108e4fdf6d9fa57bbc1d97065
#
_entry.id   0af4c89108e4fdf6d9fa57bbc1d97065
#
_cell.length_a   1.000
_cell.length_b   1.000
_cell.length_c   1.000
_cell.angle_alpha   90.00
_cell.angle_beta   90.00
_cell.angle_gamma   90.00
#
_symmetry.space_group_name_H-M   'P 1'
#
loop_
_entity.id
_entity.type
_entity.pdbx_description
1 polymer ?
#
loop_
_entity_poly.entity_id
_entity_poly.type
_entity_poly.pdbx_seq_one_letter_code
_entity_poly.pdbx_strand_id
1 'polypeptide(L)'
;MDLKTAFIENNSIRLGLTAKDWQEAVKLSVDPLIESGAVLPEYYDAIIASTKEHGPYYILTPGMAMPHARPEGGVQRDAFSLITLTEPVTFTDGKEVSVLLTLAATSSAIHASVAIPQIIALFELDNAIDRLLACKTPEDVLALVDESKNSPYLEGFDFD
;
A
#
# COMPACT_ATOMS: atom_id res chain seq x y z
N MET A 1 -3.78 -8.32 -12.25
CA MET A 1 -2.59 -7.78 -11.55
C MET A 1 -2.37 -8.56 -10.26
N ASP A 2 -1.15 -9.03 -10.07
CA ASP A 2 -0.76 -9.79 -8.89
C ASP A 2 0.10 -8.88 -7.99
N LEU A 3 -0.19 -8.86 -6.70
CA LEU A 3 0.50 -8.03 -5.71
C LEU A 3 2.02 -8.29 -5.73
N LYS A 4 2.42 -9.56 -5.73
CA LYS A 4 3.84 -9.94 -5.75
C LYS A 4 4.55 -9.42 -7.00
N THR A 5 3.97 -9.65 -8.17
CA THR A 5 4.55 -9.21 -9.44
C THR A 5 4.66 -7.67 -9.48
N ALA A 6 3.63 -6.97 -9.02
CA ALA A 6 3.63 -5.52 -8.99
C ALA A 6 4.74 -4.97 -8.09
N PHE A 7 4.97 -5.58 -6.92
CA PHE A 7 6.07 -5.17 -6.03
C PHE A 7 7.43 -5.37 -6.70
N ILE A 8 7.61 -6.49 -7.38
CA ILE A 8 8.89 -6.81 -8.04
C ILE A 8 9.14 -5.85 -9.21
N GLU A 9 8.15 -5.67 -10.08
CA GLU A 9 8.29 -4.83 -11.28
C GLU A 9 8.58 -3.37 -10.93
N ASN A 10 8.01 -2.87 -9.85
CA ASN A 10 8.18 -1.47 -9.46
C ASN A 10 9.33 -1.26 -8.46
N ASN A 11 9.97 -2.33 -8.00
CA ASN A 11 10.98 -2.25 -6.94
C ASN A 11 10.44 -1.42 -5.76
N SER A 12 9.23 -1.76 -5.32
CA SER A 12 8.40 -0.87 -4.50
C SER A 12 8.21 -1.33 -3.06
N ILE A 13 9.09 -2.18 -2.53
CA ILE A 13 9.10 -2.54 -1.12
C ILE A 13 10.29 -1.84 -0.46
N ARG A 14 10.03 -0.98 0.52
CA ARG A 14 11.06 -0.24 1.25
C ARG A 14 10.79 -0.33 2.75
N LEU A 15 11.75 -0.86 3.49
CA LEU A 15 11.56 -1.26 4.88
C LEU A 15 12.40 -0.42 5.84
N GLY A 16 11.87 -0.25 7.05
CA GLY A 16 12.60 0.41 8.13
C GLY A 16 12.85 1.88 7.88
N LEU A 17 11.94 2.57 7.24
CA LEU A 17 12.04 4.00 6.95
C LEU A 17 11.62 4.84 8.16
N THR A 18 12.02 6.10 8.15
CA THR A 18 11.63 7.05 9.20
C THR A 18 10.92 8.24 8.54
N ALA A 19 9.76 8.58 9.07
CA ALA A 19 8.97 9.73 8.62
C ALA A 19 8.66 10.62 9.84
N LYS A 20 8.72 11.94 9.65
CA LYS A 20 8.43 12.91 10.72
C LYS A 20 6.95 13.11 10.95
N ASP A 21 6.12 12.87 9.94
CA ASP A 21 4.68 13.05 9.98
C ASP A 21 3.99 12.16 8.94
N TRP A 22 2.65 12.16 8.93
CA TRP A 22 1.88 11.33 8.00
C TRP A 22 2.08 11.74 6.54
N GLN A 23 2.31 13.02 6.28
CA GLN A 23 2.52 13.51 4.91
C GLN A 23 3.83 12.96 4.34
N GLU A 24 4.89 12.97 5.12
CA GLU A 24 6.16 12.39 4.71
C GLU A 24 6.06 10.86 4.55
N ALA A 25 5.30 10.20 5.43
CA ALA A 25 5.08 8.76 5.32
C ALA A 25 4.37 8.42 4.00
N VAL A 26 3.33 9.17 3.64
CA VAL A 26 2.64 9.00 2.36
C VAL A 26 3.60 9.23 1.20
N LYS A 27 4.42 10.29 1.27
CA LYS A 27 5.43 10.60 0.22
C LYS A 27 6.38 9.43 0.03
N LEU A 28 6.91 8.87 1.12
CA LEU A 28 7.82 7.73 1.06
C LEU A 28 7.16 6.51 0.42
N SER A 29 5.86 6.33 0.63
CA SER A 29 5.13 5.19 0.04
C SER A 29 4.79 5.39 -1.44
N VAL A 30 4.65 6.64 -1.87
CA VAL A 30 4.36 6.97 -3.28
C VAL A 30 5.65 7.01 -4.13
N ASP A 31 6.76 7.44 -3.55
CA ASP A 31 8.04 7.61 -4.25
C ASP A 31 8.46 6.42 -5.12
N PRO A 32 8.36 5.16 -4.66
CA PRO A 32 8.71 4.03 -5.52
C PRO A 32 7.90 3.97 -6.80
N LEU A 33 6.64 4.35 -6.75
CA LEU A 33 5.74 4.32 -7.91
C LEU A 33 5.99 5.50 -8.84
N ILE A 34 6.44 6.63 -8.32
CA ILE A 34 6.88 7.76 -9.15
C ILE A 34 8.17 7.35 -9.89
N GLU A 35 9.12 6.76 -9.18
CA GLU A 35 10.40 6.33 -9.75
C GLU A 35 10.21 5.29 -10.85
N SER A 36 9.26 4.37 -10.69
CA SER A 36 8.98 3.34 -11.68
C SER A 36 8.13 3.84 -12.85
N GLY A 37 7.55 5.04 -12.74
CA GLY A 37 6.66 5.60 -13.76
C GLY A 37 5.22 5.10 -13.67
N ALA A 38 4.87 4.37 -12.61
CA ALA A 38 3.50 3.89 -12.43
C ALA A 38 2.53 5.02 -12.11
N VAL A 39 3.01 6.06 -11.44
CA VAL A 39 2.21 7.26 -11.16
C VAL A 39 3.03 8.51 -11.46
N LEU A 40 2.35 9.61 -11.75
CA LEU A 40 2.96 10.92 -11.88
C LEU A 40 3.15 11.55 -10.49
N PRO A 41 4.08 12.52 -10.33
CA PRO A 41 4.27 13.19 -9.05
C PRO A 41 3.00 13.80 -8.45
N GLU A 42 2.07 14.26 -9.30
CA GLU A 42 0.78 14.83 -8.87
C GLU A 42 -0.07 13.83 -8.08
N TYR A 43 0.18 12.53 -8.21
CA TYR A 43 -0.58 11.52 -7.47
C TYR A 43 -0.42 11.69 -5.96
N TYR A 44 0.79 12.04 -5.51
CA TYR A 44 1.02 12.37 -4.11
C TYR A 44 0.14 13.55 -3.67
N ASP A 45 0.12 14.62 -4.46
CA ASP A 45 -0.68 15.81 -4.13
C ASP A 45 -2.16 15.48 -4.08
N ALA A 46 -2.64 14.61 -4.97
CA ALA A 46 -4.03 14.16 -4.99
C ALA A 46 -4.39 13.38 -3.71
N ILE A 47 -3.49 12.52 -3.23
CA ILE A 47 -3.70 11.77 -1.99
C ILE A 47 -3.74 12.73 -0.80
N ILE A 48 -2.82 13.68 -0.73
CA ILE A 48 -2.78 14.65 0.37
C ILE A 48 -4.05 15.50 0.40
N ALA A 49 -4.47 16.02 -0.75
CA ALA A 49 -5.68 16.83 -0.86
C ALA A 49 -6.92 16.03 -0.42
N SER A 50 -7.04 14.80 -0.88
CA SER A 50 -8.16 13.91 -0.51
C SER A 50 -8.17 13.62 0.99
N THR A 51 -7.00 13.38 1.57
CA THR A 51 -6.88 13.11 3.01
C THR A 51 -7.27 14.33 3.84
N LYS A 52 -6.89 15.53 3.41
CA LYS A 52 -7.25 16.77 4.10
C LYS A 52 -8.75 17.05 4.04
N GLU A 53 -9.39 16.70 2.91
CA GLU A 53 -10.82 16.95 2.69
C GLU A 53 -11.69 15.90 3.38
N HIS A 54 -11.34 14.62 3.28
CA HIS A 54 -12.19 13.50 3.70
C HIS A 54 -11.64 12.73 4.91
N GLY A 55 -10.47 13.08 5.40
CA GLY A 55 -9.78 12.29 6.43
C GLY A 55 -9.10 11.06 5.81
N PRO A 56 -8.33 10.30 6.63
CA PRO A 56 -7.61 9.12 6.15
C PRO A 56 -8.52 7.89 6.09
N TYR A 57 -9.54 7.93 5.22
CA TYR A 57 -10.55 6.87 5.06
C TYR A 57 -9.95 5.53 4.65
N TYR A 58 -8.70 5.52 4.21
CA TYR A 58 -7.99 4.32 3.76
C TYR A 58 -7.22 3.59 4.88
N ILE A 59 -7.40 3.99 6.14
CA ILE A 59 -6.91 3.23 7.28
C ILE A 59 -7.92 2.12 7.57
N LEU A 60 -7.67 0.91 7.03
CA LEU A 60 -8.63 -0.19 7.08
C LEU A 60 -8.55 -0.98 8.38
N THR A 61 -7.39 -1.00 9.02
CA THR A 61 -7.14 -1.71 10.27
C THR A 61 -6.07 -0.97 11.05
N PRO A 62 -6.03 -1.10 12.41
CA PRO A 62 -5.01 -0.42 13.19
C PRO A 62 -3.60 -0.74 12.72
N GLY A 63 -2.79 0.30 12.57
CA GLY A 63 -1.37 0.17 12.22
C GLY A 63 -1.04 0.22 10.74
N MET A 64 -2.04 0.11 9.86
CA MET A 64 -1.78 0.17 8.42
C MET A 64 -2.65 1.21 7.72
N ALA A 65 -2.12 1.80 6.67
CA ALA A 65 -2.88 2.67 5.76
C ALA A 65 -2.67 2.21 4.32
N MET A 66 -3.68 2.45 3.49
CA MET A 66 -3.65 2.14 2.07
C MET A 66 -3.88 3.44 1.27
N PRO A 67 -2.87 4.34 1.24
CA PRO A 67 -3.05 5.61 0.54
C PRO A 67 -3.38 5.40 -0.93
N HIS A 68 -4.37 6.14 -1.41
CA HIS A 68 -4.74 6.12 -2.83
C HIS A 68 -5.59 7.35 -3.14
N ALA A 69 -5.70 7.63 -4.42
CA ALA A 69 -6.57 8.66 -4.96
C ALA A 69 -7.22 8.13 -6.24
N ARG A 70 -8.08 8.92 -6.85
CA ARG A 70 -8.73 8.54 -8.10
C ARG A 70 -7.70 8.39 -9.23
N PRO A 71 -7.96 7.52 -10.22
CA PRO A 71 -7.03 7.32 -11.35
C PRO A 71 -6.64 8.61 -12.06
N GLU A 72 -7.56 9.57 -12.17
CA GLU A 72 -7.33 10.87 -12.81
C GLU A 72 -6.25 11.70 -12.09
N GLY A 73 -5.94 11.37 -10.84
CA GLY A 73 -4.93 12.06 -10.06
C GLY A 73 -3.50 11.77 -10.47
N GLY A 74 -3.26 10.93 -11.49
CA GLY A 74 -1.93 10.69 -12.02
C GLY A 74 -1.54 9.23 -12.18
N VAL A 75 -2.48 8.29 -12.16
CA VAL A 75 -2.18 6.87 -12.34
C VAL A 75 -1.90 6.58 -13.82
N GLN A 76 -0.72 5.99 -14.09
CA GLN A 76 -0.31 5.59 -15.43
C GLN A 76 -0.51 4.09 -15.66
N ARG A 77 -0.36 3.27 -14.61
CA ARG A 77 -0.62 1.83 -14.66
C ARG A 77 -0.91 1.32 -13.26
N ASP A 78 -1.53 0.15 -13.17
CA ASP A 78 -1.84 -0.49 -11.90
C ASP A 78 -0.56 -0.88 -11.19
N ALA A 79 -0.44 -0.52 -9.91
CA ALA A 79 0.76 -0.81 -9.13
C ALA A 79 0.49 -0.75 -7.64
N PHE A 80 1.41 -1.35 -6.88
CA PHE A 80 1.41 -1.29 -5.41
C PHE A 80 2.80 -0.95 -4.92
N SER A 81 2.86 -0.28 -3.77
CA SER A 81 4.09 -0.16 -3.00
C SER A 81 3.81 -0.52 -1.54
N LEU A 82 4.83 -0.97 -0.83
CA LEU A 82 4.73 -1.24 0.60
C LEU A 82 5.96 -0.70 1.31
N ILE A 83 5.73 0.12 2.34
CA ILE A 83 6.80 0.59 3.21
C ILE A 83 6.49 0.26 4.66
N THR A 84 7.55 0.09 5.45
CA THR A 84 7.42 0.01 6.91
C THR A 84 8.20 1.15 7.53
N LEU A 85 7.71 1.62 8.69
CA LEU A 85 8.31 2.71 9.43
C LEU A 85 8.92 2.19 10.74
N THR A 86 10.05 2.76 11.14
CA THR A 86 10.70 2.42 12.43
C THR A 86 9.87 2.90 13.61
N GLU A 87 9.12 4.01 13.42
CA GLU A 87 8.20 4.56 14.41
C GLU A 87 6.89 4.91 13.72
N PRO A 88 5.76 4.70 14.37
CA PRO A 88 4.47 5.04 13.76
C PRO A 88 4.30 6.55 13.61
N VAL A 89 3.53 6.95 12.59
CA VAL A 89 3.10 8.33 12.43
C VAL A 89 1.62 8.44 12.75
N THR A 90 1.21 9.61 13.24
CA THR A 90 -0.19 9.86 13.60
C THR A 90 -0.89 10.59 12.44
N PHE A 91 -1.99 10.02 11.97
CA PHE A 91 -2.82 10.64 10.94
C PHE A 91 -3.81 11.65 11.54
N THR A 92 -4.51 12.38 10.68
CA THR A 92 -5.39 13.48 11.08
C THR A 92 -6.54 13.06 12.00
N ASP A 93 -6.92 11.79 12.01
CA ASP A 93 -7.96 11.23 12.87
C ASP A 93 -7.40 10.68 14.20
N GLY A 94 -6.11 10.87 14.46
CA GLY A 94 -5.45 10.39 15.67
C GLY A 94 -4.97 8.95 15.61
N LYS A 95 -5.19 8.25 14.51
CA LYS A 95 -4.74 6.85 14.37
C LYS A 95 -3.26 6.77 14.01
N GLU A 96 -2.58 5.83 14.64
CA GLU A 96 -1.15 5.58 14.38
C GLU A 96 -0.96 4.50 13.32
N VAL A 97 -0.01 4.74 12.41
CA VAL A 97 0.26 3.86 11.28
C VAL A 97 1.76 3.64 11.16
N SER A 98 2.18 2.39 10.98
CA SER A 98 3.58 2.01 10.77
C SER A 98 3.80 1.23 9.48
N VAL A 99 2.74 0.80 8.80
CA VAL A 99 2.81 0.13 7.49
C VAL A 99 1.91 0.87 6.50
N LEU A 100 2.48 1.29 5.37
CA LEU A 100 1.70 1.92 4.31
C LEU A 100 1.82 1.10 3.03
N LEU A 101 0.67 0.74 2.47
CA LEU A 101 0.58 0.08 1.17
C LEU A 101 -0.14 1.03 0.23
N THR A 102 0.60 1.69 -0.66
CA THR A 102 0.00 2.61 -1.63
C THR A 102 -0.52 1.83 -2.82
N LEU A 103 -1.74 2.15 -3.21
CA LEU A 103 -2.44 1.54 -4.34
C LEU A 103 -2.59 2.56 -5.45
N ALA A 104 -2.20 2.17 -6.65
CA ALA A 104 -2.50 2.89 -7.89
C ALA A 104 -3.32 1.96 -8.79
N ALA A 105 -4.57 2.33 -9.06
CA ALA A 105 -5.45 1.53 -9.91
C ALA A 105 -5.95 2.40 -11.07
N THR A 106 -5.94 1.84 -12.27
CA THR A 106 -6.38 2.56 -13.48
C THR A 106 -7.89 2.68 -13.59
N SER A 107 -8.64 1.92 -12.78
CA SER A 107 -10.10 1.99 -12.75
C SER A 107 -10.63 1.58 -11.38
N SER A 108 -11.88 2.00 -11.08
CA SER A 108 -12.55 1.58 -9.87
C SER A 108 -12.85 0.07 -9.86
N ALA A 109 -13.04 -0.54 -11.02
CA ALA A 109 -13.25 -1.99 -11.12
C ALA A 109 -12.00 -2.75 -10.69
N ILE A 110 -10.80 -2.33 -11.16
CA ILE A 110 -9.54 -2.94 -10.76
C ILE A 110 -9.29 -2.71 -9.27
N HIS A 111 -9.54 -1.49 -8.78
CA HIS A 111 -9.43 -1.18 -7.35
C HIS A 111 -10.25 -2.17 -6.51
N ALA A 112 -11.53 -2.30 -6.80
CA ALA A 112 -12.45 -3.09 -5.99
C ALA A 112 -12.30 -4.60 -6.17
N SER A 113 -12.10 -5.07 -7.41
CA SER A 113 -12.15 -6.51 -7.73
C SER A 113 -10.80 -7.19 -7.72
N VAL A 114 -9.72 -6.45 -7.94
CA VAL A 114 -8.38 -7.01 -8.08
C VAL A 114 -7.48 -6.61 -6.92
N ALA A 115 -7.41 -5.31 -6.62
CA ALA A 115 -6.47 -4.80 -5.61
C ALA A 115 -6.93 -5.09 -4.18
N ILE A 116 -8.13 -4.70 -3.81
CA ILE A 116 -8.62 -4.80 -2.44
C ILE A 116 -8.62 -6.24 -1.90
N PRO A 117 -9.09 -7.27 -2.65
CA PRO A 117 -9.05 -8.64 -2.13
C PRO A 117 -7.66 -9.12 -1.75
N GLN A 118 -6.65 -8.78 -2.54
CA GLN A 118 -5.27 -9.16 -2.26
C GLN A 118 -4.72 -8.45 -1.03
N ILE A 119 -5.05 -7.17 -0.87
CA ILE A 119 -4.63 -6.38 0.29
C ILE A 119 -5.27 -6.93 1.56
N ILE A 120 -6.57 -7.19 1.52
CA ILE A 120 -7.29 -7.78 2.66
C ILE A 120 -6.64 -9.12 3.03
N ALA A 121 -6.37 -9.98 2.06
CA ALA A 121 -5.77 -11.28 2.32
C ALA A 121 -4.42 -11.16 3.03
N LEU A 122 -3.59 -10.22 2.62
CA LEU A 122 -2.29 -9.99 3.26
C LEU A 122 -2.44 -9.55 4.72
N PHE A 123 -3.32 -8.58 4.97
CA PHE A 123 -3.49 -8.03 6.33
C PHE A 123 -4.38 -8.87 7.23
N GLU A 124 -5.03 -9.92 6.69
CA GLU A 124 -5.77 -10.91 7.48
C GLU A 124 -4.86 -12.03 8.03
N LEU A 125 -3.60 -12.09 7.62
CA LEU A 125 -2.65 -13.03 8.21
C LEU A 125 -2.51 -12.73 9.71
N ASP A 126 -2.35 -13.79 10.51
CA ASP A 126 -2.17 -13.63 11.95
C ASP A 126 -0.94 -12.75 12.23
N ASN A 127 -1.12 -11.72 13.05
CA ASN A 127 -0.06 -10.78 13.40
C ASN A 127 0.58 -10.12 12.18
N ALA A 128 -0.22 -9.81 11.15
CA ALA A 128 0.28 -9.30 9.87
C ALA A 128 1.16 -8.06 10.04
N ILE A 129 0.72 -7.08 10.83
CA ILE A 129 1.49 -5.84 11.04
C ILE A 129 2.84 -6.14 11.68
N ASP A 130 2.86 -6.91 12.77
CA ASP A 130 4.09 -7.25 13.48
C ASP A 130 5.04 -8.05 12.57
N ARG A 131 4.49 -8.95 11.77
CA ARG A 131 5.29 -9.77 10.85
C ARG A 131 5.88 -8.92 9.73
N LEU A 132 5.12 -7.95 9.19
CA LEU A 132 5.63 -7.01 8.19
C LEU A 132 6.71 -6.12 8.78
N LEU A 133 6.52 -5.62 10.00
CA LEU A 133 7.52 -4.79 10.67
C LEU A 133 8.80 -5.57 10.99
N ALA A 134 8.71 -6.88 11.14
CA ALA A 134 9.88 -7.74 11.37
C ALA A 134 10.64 -8.07 10.08
N CYS A 135 10.05 -7.82 8.91
CA CYS A 135 10.71 -8.07 7.63
C CYS A 135 11.94 -7.17 7.47
N LYS A 136 13.05 -7.74 7.01
CA LYS A 136 14.31 -7.03 6.80
C LYS A 136 14.67 -6.88 5.33
N THR A 137 14.08 -7.71 4.47
CA THR A 137 14.33 -7.70 3.04
C THR A 137 13.01 -7.73 2.27
N PRO A 138 12.98 -7.25 1.02
CA PRO A 138 11.79 -7.39 0.19
C PRO A 138 11.33 -8.84 0.05
N GLU A 139 12.25 -9.79 0.01
CA GLU A 139 11.94 -11.22 -0.10
C GLU A 139 11.14 -11.71 1.10
N ASP A 140 11.39 -11.16 2.29
CA ASP A 140 10.61 -11.49 3.49
C ASP A 140 9.15 -11.09 3.31
N VAL A 141 8.90 -9.91 2.74
CA VAL A 141 7.54 -9.43 2.44
C VAL A 141 6.88 -10.31 1.37
N LEU A 142 7.63 -10.66 0.33
CA LEU A 142 7.09 -11.50 -0.75
C LEU A 142 6.69 -12.88 -0.24
N ALA A 143 7.40 -13.41 0.75
CA ALA A 143 7.01 -14.68 1.39
C ALA A 143 5.66 -14.56 2.10
N LEU A 144 5.39 -13.43 2.75
CA LEU A 144 4.09 -13.19 3.38
C LEU A 144 2.99 -13.05 2.32
N VAL A 145 3.28 -12.41 1.19
CA VAL A 145 2.35 -12.31 0.08
C VAL A 145 2.01 -13.71 -0.46
N ASP A 146 3.01 -14.57 -0.63
CA ASP A 146 2.78 -15.96 -1.06
C ASP A 146 1.90 -16.71 -0.06
N GLU A 147 2.14 -16.55 1.24
CA GLU A 147 1.31 -17.15 2.28
C GLU A 147 -0.14 -16.66 2.20
N SER A 148 -0.34 -15.37 1.91
CA SER A 148 -1.67 -14.78 1.81
C SER A 148 -2.50 -15.33 0.65
N LYS A 149 -1.88 -15.92 -0.36
CA LYS A 149 -2.57 -16.51 -1.51
C LYS A 149 -3.44 -17.71 -1.13
N ASN A 150 -3.21 -18.29 0.04
CA ASN A 150 -4.02 -19.38 0.58
C ASN A 150 -5.28 -18.90 1.29
N SER A 151 -5.50 -17.59 1.36
CA SER A 151 -6.65 -17.00 2.05
C SER A 151 -7.98 -17.39 1.38
N PRO A 152 -9.05 -17.66 2.17
CA PRO A 152 -10.38 -17.85 1.62
C PRO A 152 -10.88 -16.66 0.79
N TYR A 153 -10.39 -15.44 1.06
CA TYR A 153 -10.75 -14.24 0.29
C TYR A 153 -10.28 -14.32 -1.16
N LEU A 154 -9.30 -15.17 -1.45
CA LEU A 154 -8.72 -15.31 -2.78
C LEU A 154 -9.11 -16.62 -3.47
N GLU A 155 -10.06 -17.35 -2.91
CA GLU A 155 -10.56 -18.56 -3.54
C GLU A 155 -11.18 -18.23 -4.90
N GLY A 156 -10.69 -18.86 -5.95
CA GLY A 156 -11.14 -18.59 -7.31
C GLY A 156 -10.56 -17.31 -7.92
N PHE A 157 -9.67 -16.60 -7.20
CA PHE A 157 -9.06 -15.38 -7.70
C PHE A 157 -8.06 -15.68 -8.80
N ASP A 158 -8.12 -14.89 -9.90
CA ASP A 158 -7.20 -14.99 -11.03
C ASP A 158 -6.01 -14.03 -10.80
N PHE A 159 -4.83 -14.59 -10.59
CA PHE A 159 -3.60 -13.81 -10.35
C PHE A 159 -2.91 -13.35 -11.65
N ASP A 160 -3.38 -13.79 -12.81
CA ASP A 160 -2.77 -13.45 -14.10
C ASP A 160 -3.24 -12.09 -14.68
#